data_a564ab8bcea77f1824d57224efe968f5
#
_entry.id   a564ab8bcea77f1824d57224efe968f5
#
_cell.length_a   1.000
_cell.length_b   1.000
_cell.length_c   1.000
_cell.angle_alpha   90.00
_cell.angle_beta   90.00
_cell.angle_gamma   90.00
#
_symmetry.space_group_name_H-M   'P 1'
#
loop_
_entity.id
_entity.type
_entity.pdbx_description
1 polymer ?
#
loop_
_entity_poly.entity_id
_entity_poly.type
_entity_poly.pdbx_seq_one_letter_code
_entity_poly.pdbx_strand_id
1 'polypeptide(L)'
;MRKLLFTAALLSSLFSYSQEEKTKDIEEVKMTKKVLQKKSDRLVFDVAASPIAKGNNAFDLLKETPLVSSTDDKNIKISGKSNAVIFINGRKSNMNADALESFLKSMPAENIAKIEVITVPGSEYHVESSDGIINIILKKKLTDGTNGNLRFGNTQAKRNSQNASASINFRKNKLAISSNFNSRNTFRDQQYTLKNGDANFNNTSVGYVRNNDLDLGGYVNVDYDLTEKQNIGLSYNSWYSETKDAQSNLLNTLVYRDDNNVTKTTYNRAVNNMNARD
;
A
#
# COMPACT_ATOMS: atom_id res chain seq x y z
N MET A 1 37.79 -0.79 78.97
CA MET A 1 36.61 -0.49 78.18
C MET A 1 36.67 0.86 77.41
N ARG A 2 37.27 1.89 77.98
CA ARG A 2 37.35 3.22 77.32
C ARG A 2 38.29 3.32 76.07
N LYS A 3 39.31 2.46 76.00
CA LYS A 3 40.23 2.42 74.86
C LYS A 3 39.72 1.64 73.68
N LEU A 4 38.74 0.74 73.80
CA LEU A 4 38.11 -0.01 72.75
C LEU A 4 37.06 0.81 72.01
N LEU A 5 36.43 1.79 72.65
CA LEU A 5 35.45 2.68 72.03
C LEU A 5 36.11 3.74 71.10
N PHE A 6 37.37 4.15 71.43
CA PHE A 6 38.10 5.08 70.55
C PHE A 6 38.62 4.44 69.25
N THR A 7 38.94 3.17 69.29
CA THR A 7 39.38 2.45 68.10
C THR A 7 38.22 2.13 67.15
N ALA A 8 37.01 1.88 67.70
CA ALA A 8 35.81 1.67 66.87
C ALA A 8 35.33 2.98 66.23
N ALA A 9 35.50 4.15 66.87
CA ALA A 9 35.15 5.44 66.28
C ALA A 9 36.11 5.89 65.17
N LEU A 10 37.40 5.45 65.20
CA LEU A 10 38.36 5.78 64.15
C LEU A 10 38.24 4.90 62.93
N LEU A 11 37.72 3.68 63.06
CA LEU A 11 37.45 2.80 61.90
C LEU A 11 36.17 3.18 61.15
N SER A 12 35.21 3.80 61.81
CA SER A 12 33.96 4.22 61.13
C SER A 12 34.12 5.48 60.27
N SER A 13 35.16 6.29 60.49
CA SER A 13 35.44 7.49 59.66
C SER A 13 36.14 7.20 58.35
N LEU A 14 36.62 5.95 58.12
CA LEU A 14 37.30 5.56 56.88
C LEU A 14 36.34 5.04 55.80
N PHE A 15 35.07 4.84 56.12
CA PHE A 15 34.07 4.38 55.15
C PHE A 15 33.19 5.49 54.58
N SER A 16 33.46 6.75 54.86
CA SER A 16 32.66 7.87 54.35
C SER A 16 33.26 8.55 53.14
N TYR A 17 34.18 7.92 52.40
CA TYR A 17 34.45 8.33 51.01
C TYR A 17 33.37 7.74 50.14
N SER A 18 32.25 8.42 50.03
CA SER A 18 31.28 8.26 48.97
C SER A 18 32.00 8.53 47.67
N GLN A 19 32.16 7.51 46.84
CA GLN A 19 32.48 7.70 45.44
C GLN A 19 31.32 8.49 44.81
N GLU A 20 31.53 9.76 44.50
CA GLU A 20 30.75 10.44 43.48
C GLU A 20 30.96 9.69 42.18
N GLU A 21 30.09 8.72 41.90
CA GLU A 21 29.89 8.25 40.51
C GLU A 21 29.47 9.49 39.70
N LYS A 22 30.41 10.04 38.94
CA LYS A 22 30.08 10.86 37.82
C LYS A 22 29.25 10.00 36.88
N THR A 23 27.94 10.00 37.05
CA THR A 23 27.00 9.63 36.03
C THR A 23 27.32 10.53 34.84
N LYS A 24 28.07 10.00 33.89
CA LYS A 24 28.03 10.52 32.55
C LYS A 24 26.60 10.38 32.11
N ASP A 25 25.85 11.47 32.11
CA ASP A 25 24.66 11.61 31.30
C ASP A 25 25.08 11.32 29.87
N ILE A 26 24.95 10.07 29.48
CA ILE A 26 24.94 9.70 28.09
C ILE A 26 23.59 10.25 27.63
N GLU A 27 23.62 11.45 27.03
CA GLU A 27 22.53 11.89 26.20
C GLU A 27 22.28 10.75 25.21
N GLU A 28 21.27 9.93 25.54
CA GLU A 28 20.73 8.95 24.62
C GLU A 28 20.19 9.79 23.45
N VAL A 29 21.02 10.00 22.44
CA VAL A 29 20.57 10.54 21.15
C VAL A 29 19.63 9.51 20.58
N LYS A 30 18.38 9.52 21.08
CA LYS A 30 17.26 8.87 20.40
C LYS A 30 17.13 9.53 19.05
N MET A 31 17.84 9.01 18.06
CA MET A 31 17.56 9.28 16.68
C MET A 31 16.19 8.67 16.36
N THR A 32 15.13 9.32 16.80
CA THR A 32 13.77 8.99 16.39
C THR A 32 13.70 9.31 14.90
N LYS A 33 13.85 8.27 14.10
CA LYS A 33 13.72 8.37 12.66
C LYS A 33 12.32 8.90 12.39
N LYS A 34 12.20 10.11 11.88
CA LYS A 34 10.91 10.74 11.64
C LYS A 34 10.18 9.93 10.57
N VAL A 35 9.04 9.37 10.91
CA VAL A 35 8.17 8.61 9.99
C VAL A 35 7.74 9.48 8.82
N LEU A 36 7.55 10.78 9.05
CA LEU A 36 7.13 11.74 8.04
C LEU A 36 8.16 12.87 7.91
N GLN A 37 8.62 13.12 6.69
CA GLN A 37 9.57 14.19 6.37
C GLN A 37 9.03 15.03 5.22
N LYS A 38 8.91 16.33 5.44
CA LYS A 38 8.57 17.30 4.39
C LYS A 38 9.85 17.78 3.74
N LYS A 39 10.00 17.61 2.43
CA LYS A 39 11.01 18.22 1.58
C LYS A 39 10.40 19.40 0.82
N SER A 40 11.22 20.15 0.07
CA SER A 40 10.76 21.31 -0.71
C SER A 40 9.73 20.95 -1.78
N ASP A 41 9.86 19.76 -2.40
CA ASP A 41 9.11 19.29 -3.56
C ASP A 41 8.18 18.09 -3.25
N ARG A 42 8.37 17.43 -2.12
CA ARG A 42 7.67 16.18 -1.79
C ARG A 42 7.50 15.93 -0.31
N LEU A 43 6.51 15.11 0.01
CA LEU A 43 6.35 14.51 1.31
C LEU A 43 6.94 13.09 1.26
N VAL A 44 7.79 12.74 2.21
CA VAL A 44 8.41 11.42 2.32
C VAL A 44 7.87 10.71 3.56
N PHE A 45 7.23 9.56 3.36
CA PHE A 45 6.77 8.67 4.40
C PHE A 45 7.75 7.49 4.52
N ASP A 46 8.50 7.43 5.63
CA ASP A 46 9.47 6.36 5.91
C ASP A 46 8.73 5.13 6.45
N VAL A 47 8.50 4.17 5.58
CA VAL A 47 7.78 2.94 5.89
C VAL A 47 8.56 2.05 6.86
N ALA A 48 9.90 2.07 6.77
CA ALA A 48 10.75 1.27 7.65
C ALA A 48 10.69 1.74 9.12
N ALA A 49 10.35 3.01 9.34
CA ALA A 49 10.17 3.60 10.67
C ALA A 49 8.71 3.53 11.16
N SER A 50 7.78 3.08 10.31
CA SER A 50 6.35 3.06 10.61
C SER A 50 5.92 1.70 11.17
N PRO A 51 5.19 1.65 12.29
CA PRO A 51 4.62 0.41 12.82
C PRO A 51 3.52 -0.18 11.93
N ILE A 52 2.92 0.62 11.05
CA ILE A 52 1.78 0.24 10.20
C ILE A 52 2.21 -0.75 9.10
N ALA A 53 3.49 -0.78 8.71
CA ALA A 53 3.96 -1.64 7.63
C ALA A 53 3.83 -3.13 7.94
N LYS A 54 3.91 -3.51 9.23
CA LYS A 54 3.95 -4.91 9.62
C LYS A 54 2.58 -5.59 9.44
N GLY A 55 2.55 -6.62 8.61
CA GLY A 55 1.35 -7.41 8.36
C GLY A 55 0.39 -6.83 7.32
N ASN A 56 0.58 -5.59 6.88
CA ASN A 56 -0.23 -4.94 5.85
C ASN A 56 0.32 -5.22 4.44
N ASN A 57 -0.51 -4.99 3.43
CA ASN A 57 -0.09 -4.93 2.04
C ASN A 57 0.22 -3.48 1.62
N ALA A 58 0.83 -3.32 0.44
CA ALA A 58 1.22 -2.00 -0.05
C ALA A 58 0.03 -1.08 -0.32
N PHE A 59 -1.11 -1.62 -0.74
CA PHE A 59 -2.32 -0.84 -1.02
C PHE A 59 -2.89 -0.21 0.26
N ASP A 60 -3.03 -1.01 1.32
CA ASP A 60 -3.51 -0.53 2.61
C ASP A 60 -2.55 0.49 3.23
N LEU A 61 -1.23 0.23 3.11
CA LEU A 61 -0.22 1.20 3.54
C LEU A 61 -0.32 2.54 2.79
N LEU A 62 -0.60 2.51 1.49
CA LEU A 62 -0.79 3.74 0.70
C LEU A 62 -2.00 4.54 1.18
N LYS A 63 -3.10 3.89 1.57
CA LYS A 63 -4.28 4.57 2.13
C LYS A 63 -3.97 5.28 3.45
N GLU A 64 -3.04 4.75 4.23
CA GLU A 64 -2.56 5.36 5.48
C GLU A 64 -1.46 6.42 5.26
N THR A 65 -0.97 6.55 4.02
CA THR A 65 0.05 7.55 3.70
C THR A 65 -0.59 8.95 3.63
N PRO A 66 -0.06 9.95 4.33
CA PRO A 66 -0.59 11.31 4.29
C PRO A 66 -0.68 11.86 2.86
N LEU A 67 -1.75 12.62 2.58
CA LEU A 67 -2.13 13.15 1.27
C LEU A 67 -2.60 12.10 0.25
N VAL A 68 -2.58 10.83 0.56
CA VAL A 68 -3.11 9.78 -0.32
C VAL A 68 -4.52 9.42 0.12
N SER A 69 -5.38 9.16 -0.84
CA SER A 69 -6.77 8.75 -0.60
C SER A 69 -7.21 7.72 -1.64
N SER A 70 -8.18 6.91 -1.28
CA SER A 70 -8.88 6.01 -2.20
C SER A 70 -10.36 6.04 -1.84
N THR A 71 -11.22 6.35 -2.80
CA THR A 71 -12.67 6.48 -2.59
C THR A 71 -13.44 5.20 -2.90
N ASP A 72 -12.89 4.33 -3.70
CA ASP A 72 -13.56 3.14 -4.27
C ASP A 72 -12.78 1.83 -4.03
N ASP A 73 -11.79 1.87 -3.13
CA ASP A 73 -10.83 0.79 -2.86
C ASP A 73 -10.08 0.27 -4.10
N LYS A 74 -10.09 1.03 -5.20
CA LYS A 74 -9.38 0.74 -6.44
C LYS A 74 -8.43 1.84 -6.85
N ASN A 75 -8.95 3.06 -6.96
CA ASN A 75 -8.19 4.19 -7.47
C ASN A 75 -7.49 4.93 -6.34
N ILE A 76 -6.19 5.06 -6.46
CA ILE A 76 -5.36 5.82 -5.53
C ILE A 76 -5.23 7.24 -6.08
N LYS A 77 -5.53 8.23 -5.26
CA LYS A 77 -5.47 9.65 -5.60
C LYS A 77 -4.63 10.41 -4.58
N ILE A 78 -4.16 11.57 -4.98
CA ILE A 78 -3.57 12.55 -4.06
C ILE A 78 -4.63 13.61 -3.77
N SER A 79 -4.79 13.96 -2.50
CA SER A 79 -5.73 14.99 -2.07
C SER A 79 -5.49 16.31 -2.79
N GLY A 80 -6.54 16.85 -3.44
CA GLY A 80 -6.46 18.08 -4.22
C GLY A 80 -5.88 17.92 -5.62
N LYS A 81 -5.72 16.69 -6.13
CA LYS A 81 -5.28 16.40 -7.50
C LYS A 81 -6.31 15.60 -8.27
N SER A 82 -6.30 15.73 -9.61
CA SER A 82 -7.21 14.99 -10.49
C SER A 82 -6.90 13.50 -10.47
N ASN A 83 -5.62 13.15 -10.58
CA ASN A 83 -5.13 11.77 -10.55
C ASN A 83 -3.83 11.64 -9.74
N ALA A 84 -3.41 10.40 -9.53
CA ALA A 84 -2.07 10.08 -9.05
C ALA A 84 -1.38 9.13 -10.03
N VAL A 85 -0.22 9.54 -10.53
CA VAL A 85 0.63 8.67 -11.36
C VAL A 85 1.56 7.90 -10.46
N ILE A 86 1.52 6.58 -10.55
CA ILE A 86 2.33 5.71 -9.70
C ILE A 86 3.69 5.48 -10.35
N PHE A 87 4.72 5.68 -9.56
CA PHE A 87 6.10 5.36 -9.87
C PHE A 87 6.61 4.27 -8.92
N ILE A 88 7.43 3.38 -9.42
CA ILE A 88 8.10 2.35 -8.65
C ILE A 88 9.60 2.51 -8.85
N ASN A 89 10.34 2.75 -7.78
CA ASN A 89 11.76 3.05 -7.81
C ASN A 89 12.13 4.18 -8.81
N GLY A 90 11.31 5.23 -8.88
CA GLY A 90 11.51 6.37 -9.77
C GLY A 90 11.13 6.14 -11.23
N ARG A 91 10.51 5.02 -11.57
CA ARG A 91 10.04 4.70 -12.94
C ARG A 91 8.53 4.68 -12.98
N LYS A 92 7.94 5.34 -13.98
CA LYS A 92 6.49 5.36 -14.19
C LYS A 92 5.97 3.95 -14.39
N SER A 93 4.93 3.59 -13.63
CA SER A 93 4.20 2.35 -13.85
C SER A 93 3.23 2.50 -15.02
N ASN A 94 3.24 1.53 -15.93
CA ASN A 94 2.31 1.47 -17.06
C ASN A 94 1.12 0.54 -16.79
N MET A 95 0.93 0.14 -15.53
CA MET A 95 -0.19 -0.71 -15.10
C MET A 95 -1.50 0.05 -15.23
N ASN A 96 -2.55 -0.62 -15.73
CA ASN A 96 -3.91 -0.11 -15.58
C ASN A 96 -4.36 -0.14 -14.11
N ALA A 97 -5.48 0.47 -13.79
CA ALA A 97 -5.94 0.63 -12.40
C ALA A 97 -6.16 -0.72 -11.68
N ASP A 98 -6.77 -1.70 -12.35
CA ASP A 98 -7.07 -3.01 -11.76
C ASP A 98 -5.79 -3.83 -11.54
N ALA A 99 -4.86 -3.81 -12.50
CA ALA A 99 -3.57 -4.47 -12.35
C ALA A 99 -2.71 -3.83 -11.26
N LEU A 100 -2.72 -2.51 -11.15
CA LEU A 100 -2.02 -1.79 -10.09
C LEU A 100 -2.61 -2.10 -8.72
N GLU A 101 -3.93 -2.11 -8.59
CA GLU A 101 -4.63 -2.54 -7.36
C GLU A 101 -4.17 -3.94 -6.95
N SER A 102 -4.26 -4.89 -7.87
CA SER A 102 -3.89 -6.28 -7.61
C SER A 102 -2.42 -6.41 -7.22
N PHE A 103 -1.53 -5.73 -7.94
CA PHE A 103 -0.11 -5.67 -7.63
C PHE A 103 0.14 -5.13 -6.22
N LEU A 104 -0.45 -3.99 -5.86
CA LEU A 104 -0.25 -3.37 -4.56
C LEU A 104 -0.87 -4.19 -3.42
N LYS A 105 -2.05 -4.80 -3.63
CA LYS A 105 -2.68 -5.68 -2.63
C LYS A 105 -1.92 -6.99 -2.42
N SER A 106 -1.17 -7.45 -3.42
CA SER A 106 -0.33 -8.65 -3.30
C SER A 106 1.04 -8.38 -2.68
N MET A 107 1.53 -7.13 -2.76
CA MET A 107 2.84 -6.76 -2.25
C MET A 107 2.81 -6.54 -0.74
N PRO A 108 3.66 -7.23 0.06
CA PRO A 108 3.83 -6.90 1.47
C PRO A 108 4.36 -5.48 1.66
N ALA A 109 3.75 -4.72 2.58
CA ALA A 109 4.18 -3.36 2.89
C ALA A 109 5.62 -3.31 3.42
N GLU A 110 6.08 -4.40 4.05
CA GLU A 110 7.45 -4.54 4.52
C GLU A 110 8.50 -4.50 3.40
N ASN A 111 8.11 -4.72 2.15
CA ASN A 111 9.01 -4.61 0.99
C ASN A 111 9.26 -3.14 0.60
N ILE A 112 8.48 -2.20 1.13
CA ILE A 112 8.62 -0.78 0.85
C ILE A 112 9.59 -0.14 1.84
N ALA A 113 10.53 0.66 1.34
CA ALA A 113 11.42 1.46 2.18
C ALA A 113 10.77 2.78 2.55
N LYS A 114 10.23 3.49 1.56
CA LYS A 114 9.55 4.77 1.71
C LYS A 114 8.56 5.02 0.58
N ILE A 115 7.61 5.92 0.84
CA ILE A 115 6.68 6.44 -0.15
C ILE A 115 6.92 7.95 -0.26
N GLU A 116 7.09 8.44 -1.48
CA GLU A 116 7.25 9.85 -1.78
C GLU A 116 6.00 10.37 -2.49
N VAL A 117 5.34 11.37 -1.92
CA VAL A 117 4.16 12.01 -2.48
C VAL A 117 4.57 13.37 -3.02
N ILE A 118 4.50 13.55 -4.34
CA ILE A 118 4.88 14.76 -5.06
C ILE A 118 3.61 15.40 -5.60
N THR A 119 3.20 16.51 -4.98
CA THR A 119 1.96 17.20 -5.34
C THR A 119 2.14 18.15 -6.52
N VAL A 120 3.35 18.62 -6.77
CA VAL A 120 3.71 19.49 -7.90
C VAL A 120 4.91 18.87 -8.58
N PRO A 121 4.71 17.93 -9.53
CA PRO A 121 5.81 17.28 -10.25
C PRO A 121 6.55 18.31 -11.12
N GLY A 122 7.87 18.23 -11.13
CA GLY A 122 8.70 18.98 -12.08
C GLY A 122 8.62 18.40 -13.50
N SER A 123 9.14 19.13 -14.46
CA SER A 123 9.12 18.74 -15.88
C SER A 123 9.86 17.42 -16.17
N GLU A 124 10.77 17.04 -15.29
CA GLU A 124 11.55 15.78 -15.39
C GLU A 124 10.69 14.51 -15.32
N TYR A 125 9.48 14.62 -14.75
CA TYR A 125 8.59 13.45 -14.59
C TYR A 125 7.69 13.18 -15.82
N HIS A 126 7.60 14.12 -16.77
CA HIS A 126 6.75 13.99 -17.96
C HIS A 126 5.30 13.57 -17.64
N VAL A 127 4.71 14.20 -16.64
CA VAL A 127 3.30 14.01 -16.23
C VAL A 127 2.54 15.32 -16.40
N GLU A 128 1.21 15.23 -16.51
CA GLU A 128 0.37 16.42 -16.59
C GLU A 128 0.44 17.23 -15.28
N SER A 129 0.38 18.55 -15.40
CA SER A 129 0.48 19.45 -14.24
C SER A 129 -0.69 19.31 -13.24
N SER A 130 -1.83 18.79 -13.70
CA SER A 130 -3.00 18.48 -12.87
C SER A 130 -2.83 17.23 -12.01
N ASP A 131 -1.88 16.36 -12.37
CA ASP A 131 -1.62 15.10 -11.69
C ASP A 131 -0.56 15.27 -10.61
N GLY A 132 -0.58 14.38 -9.65
CA GLY A 132 0.50 14.22 -8.68
C GLY A 132 1.20 12.87 -8.87
N ILE A 133 2.32 12.67 -8.20
CA ILE A 133 3.09 11.43 -8.27
C ILE A 133 3.15 10.78 -6.90
N ILE A 134 2.91 9.48 -6.86
CA ILE A 134 3.22 8.63 -5.72
C ILE A 134 4.36 7.69 -6.14
N ASN A 135 5.55 7.92 -5.59
CA ASN A 135 6.73 7.11 -5.89
C ASN A 135 7.00 6.12 -4.76
N ILE A 136 6.82 4.85 -5.04
CA ILE A 136 7.01 3.74 -4.12
C ILE A 136 8.46 3.28 -4.25
N ILE A 137 9.26 3.52 -3.22
CA ILE A 137 10.65 3.07 -3.17
C ILE A 137 10.73 1.75 -2.41
N LEU A 138 11.11 0.71 -3.11
CA LEU A 138 11.27 -0.63 -2.53
C LEU A 138 12.57 -0.73 -1.73
N LYS A 139 12.57 -1.59 -0.71
CA LYS A 139 13.78 -1.86 0.07
C LYS A 139 14.85 -2.52 -0.79
N LYS A 140 16.04 -1.93 -0.76
CA LYS A 140 17.24 -2.58 -1.27
C LYS A 140 17.90 -3.32 -0.10
N LYS A 141 18.33 -4.55 -0.33
CA LYS A 141 19.13 -5.27 0.64
C LYS A 141 20.55 -4.69 0.60
N LEU A 142 21.01 -4.17 1.74
CA LEU A 142 22.34 -3.55 1.86
C LEU A 142 23.45 -4.57 2.17
N THR A 143 23.09 -5.71 2.76
CA THR A 143 24.02 -6.77 3.15
C THR A 143 23.88 -7.99 2.25
N ASP A 144 24.99 -8.70 2.02
CA ASP A 144 24.98 -9.95 1.29
C ASP A 144 24.08 -11.00 1.93
N GLY A 145 23.49 -11.84 1.10
CA GLY A 145 22.64 -12.95 1.50
C GLY A 145 21.30 -12.98 0.73
N THR A 146 20.43 -13.89 1.14
CA THR A 146 19.12 -14.09 0.54
C THR A 146 18.04 -14.00 1.61
N ASN A 147 16.92 -13.36 1.29
CA ASN A 147 15.70 -13.46 2.06
C ASN A 147 14.50 -13.52 1.12
N GLY A 148 13.40 -14.00 1.63
CA GLY A 148 12.14 -14.04 0.88
C GLY A 148 10.99 -14.29 1.81
N ASN A 149 9.79 -14.16 1.27
CA ASN A 149 8.58 -14.55 1.96
C ASN A 149 7.60 -15.25 1.01
N LEU A 150 6.74 -16.05 1.60
CA LEU A 150 5.58 -16.62 0.94
C LEU A 150 4.35 -16.18 1.72
N ARG A 151 3.32 -15.75 1.00
CA ARG A 151 2.04 -15.36 1.58
C ARG A 151 0.93 -16.10 0.86
N PHE A 152 0.02 -16.65 1.63
CA PHE A 152 -1.22 -17.23 1.16
C PHE A 152 -2.38 -16.57 1.90
N GLY A 153 -3.40 -16.21 1.16
CA GLY A 153 -4.62 -15.64 1.71
C GLY A 153 -5.84 -16.34 1.13
N ASN A 154 -6.84 -16.51 1.97
CA ASN A 154 -8.12 -17.05 1.60
C ASN A 154 -9.21 -16.19 2.22
N THR A 155 -10.13 -15.69 1.40
CA THR A 155 -11.27 -14.89 1.84
C THR A 155 -12.54 -15.66 1.56
N GLN A 156 -13.23 -16.06 2.61
CA GLN A 156 -14.49 -16.75 2.54
C GLN A 156 -15.64 -15.75 2.56
N ALA A 157 -16.39 -15.69 1.46
CA ALA A 157 -17.65 -14.97 1.34
C ALA A 157 -18.71 -15.94 0.77
N LYS A 158 -19.67 -15.49 -0.03
CA LYS A 158 -20.54 -16.39 -0.79
C LYS A 158 -19.76 -17.34 -1.71
N ARG A 159 -18.66 -16.85 -2.26
CA ARG A 159 -17.67 -17.60 -3.02
C ARG A 159 -16.29 -17.34 -2.44
N ASN A 160 -15.41 -18.29 -2.60
CA ASN A 160 -14.08 -18.27 -2.00
C ASN A 160 -13.09 -17.59 -2.94
N SER A 161 -12.38 -16.59 -2.43
CA SER A 161 -11.32 -15.86 -3.14
C SER A 161 -9.97 -16.21 -2.54
N GLN A 162 -8.95 -16.38 -3.38
CA GLN A 162 -7.63 -16.84 -2.97
C GLN A 162 -6.56 -15.90 -3.52
N ASN A 163 -5.51 -15.72 -2.76
CA ASN A 163 -4.31 -15.04 -3.23
C ASN A 163 -3.06 -15.75 -2.73
N ALA A 164 -2.02 -15.71 -3.56
CA ALA A 164 -0.71 -16.19 -3.22
C ALA A 164 0.34 -15.19 -3.71
N SER A 165 1.39 -14.98 -2.93
CA SER A 165 2.54 -14.20 -3.37
C SER A 165 3.83 -14.79 -2.85
N ALA A 166 4.89 -14.64 -3.64
CA ALA A 166 6.25 -15.02 -3.30
C ALA A 166 7.18 -13.85 -3.59
N SER A 167 8.06 -13.52 -2.67
CA SER A 167 9.12 -12.55 -2.92
C SER A 167 10.48 -13.12 -2.55
N ILE A 168 11.49 -12.77 -3.34
CA ILE A 168 12.88 -13.15 -3.11
C ILE A 168 13.72 -11.90 -3.30
N ASN A 169 14.61 -11.65 -2.33
CA ASN A 169 15.63 -10.62 -2.41
C ASN A 169 16.99 -11.30 -2.19
N PHE A 170 17.86 -11.11 -3.15
CA PHE A 170 19.21 -11.64 -3.14
C PHE A 170 20.20 -10.48 -3.28
N ARG A 171 21.29 -10.53 -2.53
CA ARG A 171 22.44 -9.66 -2.74
C ARG A 171 23.73 -10.46 -2.52
N LYS A 172 24.67 -10.25 -3.41
CA LYS A 172 26.05 -10.73 -3.28
C LYS A 172 26.99 -9.73 -3.90
N ASN A 173 27.88 -9.18 -3.10
CA ASN A 173 28.80 -8.12 -3.51
C ASN A 173 28.05 -6.96 -4.19
N LYS A 174 28.34 -6.73 -5.46
CA LYS A 174 27.79 -5.64 -6.28
C LYS A 174 26.42 -5.95 -6.90
N LEU A 175 26.02 -7.22 -6.91
CA LEU A 175 24.76 -7.65 -7.54
C LEU A 175 23.65 -7.71 -6.50
N ALA A 176 22.53 -7.07 -6.81
CA ALA A 176 21.30 -7.21 -6.05
C ALA A 176 20.14 -7.60 -7.00
N ILE A 177 19.33 -8.56 -6.57
CA ILE A 177 18.13 -8.99 -7.28
C ILE A 177 16.97 -8.92 -6.31
N SER A 178 15.88 -8.27 -6.70
CA SER A 178 14.63 -8.29 -5.96
C SER A 178 13.48 -8.69 -6.89
N SER A 179 12.64 -9.60 -6.43
CA SER A 179 11.51 -10.08 -7.20
C SER A 179 10.29 -10.29 -6.32
N ASN A 180 9.13 -10.14 -6.93
CA ASN A 180 7.85 -10.51 -6.36
C ASN A 180 6.99 -11.10 -7.46
N PHE A 181 6.30 -12.20 -7.15
CA PHE A 181 5.30 -12.83 -7.99
C PHE A 181 4.04 -13.00 -7.20
N ASN A 182 2.91 -12.74 -7.82
CA ASN A 182 1.61 -12.82 -7.19
C ASN A 182 0.57 -13.45 -8.11
N SER A 183 -0.38 -14.15 -7.49
CA SER A 183 -1.57 -14.69 -8.11
C SER A 183 -2.76 -14.38 -7.23
N ARG A 184 -3.84 -13.92 -7.84
CA ARG A 184 -5.09 -13.62 -7.14
C ARG A 184 -6.26 -14.10 -7.95
N ASN A 185 -7.13 -14.87 -7.32
CA ASN A 185 -8.40 -15.28 -7.88
C ASN A 185 -9.51 -14.69 -7.01
N THR A 186 -10.31 -13.79 -7.56
CA THR A 186 -11.34 -13.06 -6.82
C THR A 186 -12.71 -13.35 -7.39
N PHE A 187 -13.57 -13.89 -6.56
CA PHE A 187 -14.99 -14.04 -6.88
C PHE A 187 -15.78 -12.90 -6.26
N ARG A 188 -16.51 -12.17 -7.10
CA ARG A 188 -17.45 -11.13 -6.66
C ARG A 188 -18.87 -11.61 -6.91
N ASP A 189 -19.71 -11.43 -5.92
CA ASP A 189 -21.17 -11.64 -6.01
C ASP A 189 -21.83 -10.53 -5.21
N GLN A 190 -22.13 -9.43 -5.88
CA GLN A 190 -22.65 -8.22 -5.26
C GLN A 190 -24.11 -8.01 -5.67
N GLN A 191 -24.94 -7.71 -4.69
CA GLN A 191 -26.30 -7.25 -4.91
C GLN A 191 -26.32 -5.73 -4.94
N TYR A 192 -27.06 -5.19 -5.88
CA TYR A 192 -27.21 -3.76 -6.07
C TYR A 192 -28.66 -3.33 -5.92
N THR A 193 -28.86 -2.23 -5.23
CA THR A 193 -30.09 -1.47 -5.27
C THR A 193 -29.73 -0.02 -5.55
N LEU A 194 -30.03 0.43 -6.74
CA LEU A 194 -29.82 1.81 -7.17
C LEU A 194 -31.17 2.49 -7.23
N LYS A 195 -31.24 3.69 -6.68
CA LYS A 195 -32.43 4.53 -6.73
C LYS A 195 -32.03 5.90 -7.24
N ASN A 196 -32.69 6.36 -8.27
CA ASN A 196 -32.54 7.70 -8.79
C ASN A 196 -33.89 8.22 -9.31
N GLY A 197 -34.06 9.52 -9.33
CA GLY A 197 -35.27 10.14 -9.79
C GLY A 197 -35.52 11.51 -9.14
N ASP A 198 -36.68 12.04 -9.40
CA ASP A 198 -37.19 13.28 -8.85
C ASP A 198 -38.67 13.14 -8.37
N ALA A 199 -39.38 14.22 -8.20
CA ALA A 199 -40.78 14.20 -7.74
C ALA A 199 -41.71 13.46 -8.71
N ASN A 200 -41.46 13.57 -10.02
CA ASN A 200 -42.31 13.03 -11.09
C ASN A 200 -41.85 11.70 -11.65
N PHE A 201 -40.60 11.31 -11.36
CA PHE A 201 -39.98 10.13 -11.90
C PHE A 201 -39.09 9.44 -10.88
N ASN A 202 -39.28 8.14 -10.68
CA ASN A 202 -38.41 7.31 -9.86
C ASN A 202 -37.98 6.06 -10.63
N ASN A 203 -36.70 5.80 -10.62
CA ASN A 203 -36.11 4.55 -11.10
C ASN A 203 -35.52 3.78 -9.92
N THR A 204 -35.92 2.53 -9.77
CA THR A 204 -35.30 1.60 -8.84
C THR A 204 -34.76 0.42 -9.63
N SER A 205 -33.44 0.20 -9.58
CA SER A 205 -32.77 -0.93 -10.20
C SER A 205 -32.33 -1.88 -9.10
N VAL A 206 -32.79 -3.13 -9.16
CA VAL A 206 -32.44 -4.19 -8.21
C VAL A 206 -31.86 -5.37 -8.97
N GLY A 207 -30.77 -5.91 -8.49
CA GLY A 207 -30.18 -7.07 -9.12
C GLY A 207 -28.82 -7.46 -8.55
N TYR A 208 -28.06 -8.19 -9.34
CA TYR A 208 -26.73 -8.65 -8.95
C TYR A 208 -25.71 -8.47 -10.09
N VAL A 209 -24.47 -8.36 -9.69
CA VAL A 209 -23.29 -8.46 -10.57
C VAL A 209 -22.38 -9.53 -10.01
N ARG A 210 -21.96 -10.43 -10.87
CA ARG A 210 -21.05 -11.54 -10.56
C ARG A 210 -19.89 -11.53 -11.54
N ASN A 211 -18.69 -11.77 -11.05
CA ASN A 211 -17.52 -12.01 -11.87
C ASN A 211 -16.49 -12.85 -11.14
N ASN A 212 -15.62 -13.46 -11.92
CA ASN A 212 -14.44 -14.15 -11.48
C ASN A 212 -13.21 -13.50 -12.13
N ASP A 213 -12.38 -12.87 -11.33
CA ASP A 213 -11.19 -12.17 -11.80
C ASP A 213 -9.95 -12.98 -11.42
N LEU A 214 -9.14 -13.33 -12.42
CA LEU A 214 -7.83 -13.93 -12.25
C LEU A 214 -6.76 -12.90 -12.60
N ASP A 215 -5.97 -12.53 -11.61
CA ASP A 215 -4.84 -11.62 -11.75
C ASP A 215 -3.54 -12.38 -11.50
N LEU A 216 -2.59 -12.27 -12.41
CA LEU A 216 -1.24 -12.80 -12.28
C LEU A 216 -0.27 -11.65 -12.52
N GLY A 217 0.76 -11.55 -11.71
CA GLY A 217 1.70 -10.48 -11.92
C GLY A 217 2.98 -10.59 -11.11
N GLY A 218 3.89 -9.70 -11.40
CA GLY A 218 5.12 -9.62 -10.66
C GLY A 218 6.14 -8.67 -11.26
N TYR A 219 7.26 -8.56 -10.55
CA TYR A 219 8.41 -7.81 -11.02
C TYR A 219 9.71 -8.54 -10.71
N VAL A 220 10.72 -8.22 -11.48
CA VAL A 220 12.11 -8.56 -11.22
C VAL A 220 12.95 -7.30 -11.43
N ASN A 221 13.72 -6.92 -10.40
CA ASN A 221 14.69 -5.86 -10.47
C ASN A 221 16.08 -6.46 -10.30
N VAL A 222 17.01 -6.08 -11.16
CA VAL A 222 18.41 -6.44 -11.09
C VAL A 222 19.22 -5.16 -11.02
N ASP A 223 19.96 -4.97 -9.95
CA ASP A 223 20.81 -3.80 -9.72
C ASP A 223 22.27 -4.26 -9.63
N TYR A 224 23.17 -3.56 -10.29
CA TYR A 224 24.59 -3.77 -10.21
C TYR A 224 25.31 -2.47 -9.81
N ASP A 225 25.98 -2.49 -8.67
CA ASP A 225 26.72 -1.35 -8.14
C ASP A 225 28.07 -1.24 -8.87
N LEU A 226 28.24 -0.28 -9.75
CA LEU A 226 29.52 0.02 -10.41
C LEU A 226 30.54 0.54 -9.41
N THR A 227 30.10 1.53 -8.63
CA THR A 227 30.84 2.15 -7.54
C THR A 227 29.91 2.36 -6.34
N GLU A 228 30.40 2.87 -5.22
CA GLU A 228 29.56 3.22 -4.06
C GLU A 228 28.48 4.28 -4.39
N LYS A 229 28.69 5.09 -5.42
CA LYS A 229 27.81 6.19 -5.81
C LYS A 229 27.05 5.97 -7.12
N GLN A 230 27.40 4.94 -7.88
CA GLN A 230 26.85 4.66 -9.20
C GLN A 230 26.36 3.23 -9.29
N ASN A 231 25.15 3.03 -9.80
CA ASN A 231 24.62 1.73 -10.10
C ASN A 231 23.93 1.70 -11.46
N ILE A 232 23.87 0.52 -12.05
CA ILE A 232 23.04 0.23 -13.23
C ILE A 232 21.97 -0.76 -12.77
N GLY A 233 20.71 -0.48 -13.14
CA GLY A 233 19.60 -1.35 -12.81
C GLY A 233 18.70 -1.63 -14.01
N LEU A 234 18.21 -2.86 -14.07
CA LEU A 234 17.19 -3.32 -14.99
C LEU A 234 15.95 -3.70 -14.17
N SER A 235 14.79 -3.18 -14.57
CA SER A 235 13.51 -3.56 -14.01
C SER A 235 12.63 -4.16 -15.10
N TYR A 236 12.04 -5.30 -14.82
CA TYR A 236 10.97 -5.88 -15.61
C TYR A 236 9.76 -6.11 -14.73
N ASN A 237 8.59 -5.70 -15.19
CA ASN A 237 7.32 -5.96 -14.55
C ASN A 237 6.31 -6.41 -15.60
N SER A 238 5.47 -7.35 -15.22
CA SER A 238 4.42 -7.88 -16.08
C SER A 238 3.25 -8.33 -15.24
N TRP A 239 2.06 -8.25 -15.83
CA TRP A 239 0.87 -8.86 -15.25
C TRP A 239 -0.08 -9.25 -16.37
N TYR A 240 -1.00 -10.08 -15.96
CA TYR A 240 -2.09 -10.60 -16.73
C TYR A 240 -3.36 -10.51 -15.88
N SER A 241 -4.43 -10.00 -16.46
CA SER A 241 -5.74 -9.94 -15.83
C SER A 241 -6.78 -10.55 -16.76
N GLU A 242 -7.63 -11.40 -16.21
CA GLU A 242 -8.71 -12.03 -16.95
C GLU A 242 -9.98 -12.03 -16.09
N THR A 243 -11.06 -11.45 -16.62
CA THR A 243 -12.39 -11.54 -16.04
C THR A 243 -13.20 -12.59 -16.76
N LYS A 244 -13.62 -13.61 -16.03
CA LYS A 244 -14.47 -14.68 -16.50
C LYS A 244 -15.86 -14.59 -15.89
N ASP A 245 -16.83 -15.10 -16.64
CA ASP A 245 -18.21 -15.27 -16.17
C ASP A 245 -18.82 -13.98 -15.59
N ALA A 246 -18.43 -12.81 -16.12
CA ALA A 246 -19.02 -11.56 -15.74
C ALA A 246 -20.50 -11.53 -16.15
N GLN A 247 -21.37 -11.50 -15.18
CA GLN A 247 -22.82 -11.49 -15.35
C GLN A 247 -23.43 -10.34 -14.58
N SER A 248 -24.30 -9.58 -15.22
CA SER A 248 -25.18 -8.66 -14.53
C SER A 248 -26.63 -8.93 -14.89
N ASN A 249 -27.49 -8.87 -13.91
CA ASN A 249 -28.94 -8.99 -14.10
C ASN A 249 -29.61 -7.94 -13.21
N LEU A 250 -30.16 -6.92 -13.84
CA LEU A 250 -30.77 -5.79 -13.18
C LEU A 250 -32.23 -5.68 -13.63
N LEU A 251 -33.16 -5.63 -12.70
CA LEU A 251 -34.55 -5.28 -12.91
C LEU A 251 -34.72 -3.80 -12.59
N ASN A 252 -35.05 -3.01 -13.60
CA ASN A 252 -35.36 -1.59 -13.47
C ASN A 252 -36.87 -1.43 -13.36
N THR A 253 -37.30 -0.74 -12.33
CA THR A 253 -38.69 -0.32 -12.13
C THR A 253 -38.77 1.19 -12.24
N LEU A 254 -39.40 1.68 -13.29
CA LEU A 254 -39.59 3.10 -13.58
C LEU A 254 -41.03 3.49 -13.22
N VAL A 255 -41.15 4.43 -12.30
CA VAL A 255 -42.46 4.92 -11.83
C VAL A 255 -42.57 6.38 -12.20
N TYR A 256 -43.58 6.73 -12.98
CA TYR A 256 -43.96 8.10 -13.35
C TYR A 256 -45.10 8.55 -12.49
N ARG A 257 -45.08 9.82 -12.07
CA ARG A 257 -46.10 10.43 -11.24
C ARG A 257 -46.53 11.77 -11.83
N ASP A 258 -47.79 12.10 -11.60
CA ASP A 258 -48.35 13.41 -11.84
C ASP A 258 -49.12 13.83 -10.58
N ASP A 259 -48.82 15.00 -10.02
CA ASP A 259 -49.37 15.48 -8.75
C ASP A 259 -49.40 14.41 -7.64
N ASN A 260 -48.26 13.70 -7.46
CA ASN A 260 -48.08 12.56 -6.55
C ASN A 260 -48.85 11.27 -6.89
N ASN A 261 -49.66 11.26 -7.95
CA ASN A 261 -50.35 10.05 -8.39
C ASN A 261 -49.46 9.25 -9.38
N VAL A 262 -49.44 7.94 -9.23
CA VAL A 262 -48.71 7.07 -10.18
C VAL A 262 -49.50 7.00 -11.48
N THR A 263 -48.92 7.53 -12.56
CA THR A 263 -49.54 7.55 -13.90
C THR A 263 -49.08 6.36 -14.75
N LYS A 264 -47.84 5.90 -14.54
CA LYS A 264 -47.27 4.77 -15.31
C LYS A 264 -46.20 4.05 -14.51
N THR A 265 -46.16 2.73 -14.60
CA THR A 265 -45.06 1.91 -14.14
C THR A 265 -44.55 1.07 -15.28
N THR A 266 -43.23 1.07 -15.50
CA THR A 266 -42.60 0.29 -16.54
C THR A 266 -41.48 -0.58 -15.92
N TYR A 267 -41.42 -1.84 -16.36
CA TYR A 267 -40.39 -2.80 -15.93
C TYR A 267 -39.46 -3.10 -17.09
N ASN A 268 -38.16 -3.04 -16.87
CA ASN A 268 -37.17 -3.39 -17.84
C ASN A 268 -36.07 -4.25 -17.19
N ARG A 269 -35.69 -5.34 -17.81
CA ARG A 269 -34.62 -6.22 -17.35
C ARG A 269 -33.41 -6.04 -18.26
N ALA A 270 -32.29 -5.63 -17.68
CA ALA A 270 -31.01 -5.60 -18.34
C ALA A 270 -30.19 -6.82 -17.92
N VAL A 271 -29.77 -7.62 -18.88
CA VAL A 271 -28.89 -8.80 -18.69
C VAL A 271 -27.66 -8.60 -19.55
N ASN A 272 -26.49 -8.68 -18.95
CA ASN A 272 -25.23 -8.61 -19.67
C ASN A 272 -24.32 -9.77 -19.24
N ASN A 273 -23.67 -10.40 -20.20
CA ASN A 273 -22.67 -11.46 -20.00
C ASN A 273 -21.42 -11.05 -20.78
N MET A 274 -20.26 -11.03 -20.11
CA MET A 274 -19.01 -10.59 -20.73
C MET A 274 -17.82 -11.38 -20.17
N ASN A 275 -16.85 -11.64 -21.02
CA ASN A 275 -15.51 -12.06 -20.64
C ASN A 275 -14.52 -11.02 -21.19
N ALA A 276 -13.53 -10.67 -20.41
CA ALA A 276 -12.47 -9.73 -20.80
C ALA A 276 -11.11 -10.30 -20.41
N ARG A 277 -10.08 -9.96 -21.19
CA ARG A 277 -8.70 -10.35 -20.96
C ARG A 277 -7.77 -9.19 -21.35
N ASP A 278 -6.80 -8.88 -20.47
CA ASP A 278 -5.75 -7.88 -20.66
C ASP A 278 -4.36 -8.47 -20.45
#